data_d9eca796805e5cffa4032705b5e4bd33
#
_entry.id   d9eca796805e5cffa4032705b5e4bd33
#
_cell.length_a   1.000
_cell.length_b   1.000
_cell.length_c   1.000
_cell.angle_alpha   90.00
_cell.angle_beta   90.00
_cell.angle_gamma   90.00
#
_symmetry.space_group_name_H-M   'P 1'
#
loop_
_entity.id
_entity.type
_entity.pdbx_description
1 polymer ?
#
loop_
_entity_poly.entity_id
_entity_poly.type
_entity_poly.pdbx_seq_one_letter_code
_entity_poly.pdbx_strand_id
1 'polypeptide(L)'
;MELHANAALSWSGRRLLAERVLVDRWTLTAAAEAAGVSVRCARKWVGRYRVEGEAGLGDRSSAPRRVANRTPDDRVAVIVLLRQLRMTAAEIAETLRMPLSTVSVVLRRQGLGRLGRIGLEQPIRYERSRPGELVHIDVKKLGRIRGVGHRISGNRASQAKTRINGRRTGIAGWEYVHVAVDDYSRLAYVEVLADERATTAAGFLGRAIAFFARYGIHVEAVLTDNGSAYRSIVHALACRAHGIRHLRTRPHRPQTNGKAERFIRTLLAGWAYGPIYGSSRERTAALDGWLWHYNHRRRHAALGHQPPVTRTNVLGSYI
;
A
#
# COMPACT_ATOMS: atom_id res chain seq x y z
N MET A 1 20.17 -5.39 25.42
CA MET A 1 20.86 -4.09 25.27
C MET A 1 21.36 -3.98 23.85
N GLU A 2 20.86 -3.04 23.07
CA GLU A 2 21.24 -2.87 21.66
C GLU A 2 22.41 -1.91 21.54
N LEU A 3 23.43 -2.28 20.80
CA LEU A 3 24.50 -1.38 20.38
C LEU A 3 24.13 -0.70 19.07
N HIS A 4 24.58 0.54 18.89
CA HIS A 4 24.41 1.25 17.63
C HIS A 4 25.05 0.44 16.49
N ALA A 5 24.39 0.34 15.33
CA ALA A 5 24.87 -0.46 14.19
C ALA A 5 26.31 -0.09 13.74
N ASN A 6 26.73 1.15 13.92
CA ASN A 6 28.06 1.67 13.58
C ASN A 6 28.96 1.86 14.80
N ALA A 7 28.74 1.08 15.88
CA ALA A 7 29.61 1.17 17.06
C ALA A 7 31.00 0.60 16.73
N ALA A 8 32.06 1.38 16.91
CA ALA A 8 33.44 0.97 16.65
C ALA A 8 33.91 -0.14 17.59
N LEU A 9 33.28 -0.27 18.77
CA LEU A 9 33.59 -1.32 19.76
C LEU A 9 32.32 -2.07 20.12
N SER A 10 32.41 -3.40 20.13
CA SER A 10 31.40 -4.28 20.74
C SER A 10 31.34 -4.07 22.26
N TRP A 11 30.32 -4.60 22.91
CA TRP A 11 30.22 -4.59 24.38
C TRP A 11 31.44 -5.17 25.06
N SER A 12 31.87 -6.37 24.61
CA SER A 12 33.08 -7.05 25.11
C SER A 12 34.35 -6.23 24.82
N GLY A 13 34.46 -5.58 23.68
CA GLY A 13 35.55 -4.68 23.34
C GLY A 13 35.64 -3.46 24.25
N ARG A 14 34.50 -2.88 24.64
CA ARG A 14 34.43 -1.74 25.60
C ARG A 14 34.84 -2.19 27.00
N ARG A 15 34.43 -3.39 27.41
CA ARG A 15 34.78 -3.97 28.71
C ARG A 15 36.30 -4.27 28.76
N LEU A 16 36.82 -4.99 27.77
CA LEU A 16 38.25 -5.31 27.69
C LEU A 16 39.14 -4.05 27.70
N LEU A 17 38.72 -3.01 26.97
CA LEU A 17 39.41 -1.71 26.98
C LEU A 17 39.44 -1.11 28.39
N ALA A 18 38.33 -1.16 29.12
CA ALA A 18 38.26 -0.61 30.46
C ALA A 18 39.09 -1.46 31.47
N GLU A 19 39.01 -2.76 31.40
CA GLU A 19 39.76 -3.68 32.24
C GLU A 19 41.29 -3.54 32.06
N ARG A 20 41.79 -3.43 30.84
CA ARG A 20 43.20 -3.18 30.56
C ARG A 20 43.71 -1.92 31.28
N VAL A 21 42.93 -0.87 31.32
CA VAL A 21 43.34 0.40 31.98
C VAL A 21 43.19 0.31 33.51
N LEU A 22 42.09 -0.25 34.00
CA LEU A 22 41.72 -0.18 35.42
C LEU A 22 42.31 -1.35 36.25
N VAL A 23 42.44 -2.52 35.62
CA VAL A 23 42.95 -3.74 36.28
C VAL A 23 44.40 -4.01 35.88
N ASP A 24 44.67 -4.07 34.57
CA ASP A 24 46.00 -4.43 34.05
C ASP A 24 46.98 -3.24 34.00
N ARG A 25 46.52 -2.04 34.42
CA ARG A 25 47.31 -0.80 34.54
C ARG A 25 47.99 -0.32 33.25
N TRP A 26 47.37 -0.65 32.11
CA TRP A 26 47.83 -0.09 30.85
C TRP A 26 47.65 1.42 30.79
N THR A 27 48.50 2.10 30.02
CA THR A 27 48.26 3.48 29.71
C THR A 27 47.02 3.61 28.82
N LEU A 28 46.30 4.72 28.97
CA LEU A 28 45.09 4.98 28.18
C LEU A 28 45.42 4.99 26.67
N THR A 29 46.60 5.47 26.29
CA THR A 29 47.10 5.48 24.91
C THR A 29 47.32 4.09 24.36
N ALA A 30 48.03 3.25 25.08
CA ALA A 30 48.28 1.86 24.67
C ALA A 30 47.00 1.03 24.56
N ALA A 31 46.04 1.22 25.51
CA ALA A 31 44.77 0.54 25.45
C ALA A 31 43.87 1.03 24.29
N ALA A 32 43.93 2.32 23.94
CA ALA A 32 43.24 2.89 22.80
C ALA A 32 43.78 2.36 21.47
N GLU A 33 45.07 2.33 21.32
CA GLU A 33 45.78 1.80 20.16
C GLU A 33 45.46 0.30 19.95
N ALA A 34 45.59 -0.50 20.99
CA ALA A 34 45.27 -1.93 20.94
C ALA A 34 43.77 -2.21 20.63
N ALA A 35 42.87 -1.28 20.92
CA ALA A 35 41.45 -1.35 20.62
C ALA A 35 41.04 -0.69 19.27
N GLY A 36 42.00 -0.09 18.55
CA GLY A 36 41.75 0.59 17.27
C GLY A 36 40.85 1.83 17.40
N VAL A 37 40.91 2.52 18.55
CA VAL A 37 40.05 3.71 18.80
C VAL A 37 40.90 4.90 19.25
N SER A 38 40.28 6.10 19.15
CA SER A 38 40.96 7.31 19.66
C SER A 38 41.07 7.30 21.19
N VAL A 39 42.12 7.95 21.72
CA VAL A 39 42.31 8.14 23.19
C VAL A 39 41.10 8.81 23.85
N ARG A 40 40.40 9.71 23.12
CA ARG A 40 39.15 10.33 23.59
C ARG A 40 38.02 9.28 23.74
N CYS A 41 37.92 8.32 22.81
CA CYS A 41 36.95 7.24 22.88
C CYS A 41 37.29 6.30 24.06
N ALA A 42 38.54 5.93 24.22
CA ALA A 42 38.99 5.14 25.35
C ALA A 42 38.70 5.80 26.69
N ARG A 43 39.05 7.08 26.86
CA ARG A 43 38.76 7.85 28.06
C ARG A 43 37.25 7.86 28.41
N LYS A 44 36.40 7.99 27.40
CA LYS A 44 34.94 7.92 27.59
C LYS A 44 34.50 6.60 28.19
N TRP A 45 34.95 5.47 27.63
CA TRP A 45 34.49 4.16 28.07
C TRP A 45 35.10 3.76 29.43
N VAL A 46 36.38 4.03 29.66
CA VAL A 46 37.04 3.82 30.96
C VAL A 46 36.36 4.67 32.06
N GLY A 47 36.07 5.94 31.77
CA GLY A 47 35.37 6.80 32.73
C GLY A 47 33.98 6.30 33.10
N ARG A 48 33.21 5.84 32.09
CA ARG A 48 31.86 5.29 32.33
C ARG A 48 31.91 3.96 33.10
N TYR A 49 32.82 3.09 32.76
CA TYR A 49 33.00 1.82 33.45
C TYR A 49 33.42 2.01 34.91
N ARG A 50 34.30 2.99 35.17
CA ARG A 50 34.74 3.34 36.53
C ARG A 50 33.59 3.78 37.44
N VAL A 51 32.63 4.55 36.89
CA VAL A 51 31.54 5.13 37.67
C VAL A 51 30.34 4.20 37.76
N GLU A 52 30.03 3.48 36.70
CA GLU A 52 28.74 2.77 36.55
C GLU A 52 28.94 1.25 36.32
N GLY A 53 30.17 0.77 36.31
CA GLY A 53 30.47 -0.63 35.99
C GLY A 53 30.04 -1.01 34.56
N GLU A 54 29.62 -2.23 34.37
CA GLU A 54 29.18 -2.74 33.07
C GLU A 54 27.99 -1.95 32.49
N ALA A 55 27.10 -1.44 33.32
CA ALA A 55 25.96 -0.64 32.84
C ALA A 55 26.39 0.63 32.09
N GLY A 56 27.55 1.19 32.44
CA GLY A 56 28.14 2.35 31.77
C GLY A 56 28.64 2.11 30.34
N LEU A 57 28.78 0.84 29.93
CA LEU A 57 29.23 0.47 28.58
C LEU A 57 28.12 0.51 27.53
N GLY A 58 26.87 0.71 27.93
CA GLY A 58 25.74 0.86 27.03
C GLY A 58 25.78 2.17 26.21
N ASP A 59 25.20 2.12 25.00
CA ASP A 59 25.03 3.32 24.22
C ASP A 59 23.96 4.22 24.87
N ARG A 60 24.23 5.52 24.88
CA ARG A 60 23.29 6.54 25.37
C ARG A 60 22.78 7.36 24.22
N SER A 61 21.54 7.81 24.31
CA SER A 61 20.97 8.73 23.34
C SER A 61 21.87 9.96 23.20
N SER A 62 22.21 10.30 21.96
CA SER A 62 22.90 11.55 21.62
C SER A 62 21.96 12.74 21.48
N ALA A 63 20.64 12.51 21.64
CA ALA A 63 19.65 13.57 21.55
C ALA A 63 19.88 14.63 22.64
N PRO A 64 19.83 15.91 22.32
CA PRO A 64 19.99 16.97 23.31
C PRO A 64 18.86 16.90 24.34
N ARG A 65 19.20 17.03 25.62
CA ARG A 65 18.23 17.07 26.72
C ARG A 65 17.29 18.28 26.64
N ARG A 66 17.75 19.35 26.03
CA ARG A 66 16.97 20.57 25.80
C ARG A 66 17.09 20.94 24.33
N VAL A 67 15.98 21.10 23.67
CA VAL A 67 15.88 21.58 22.28
C VAL A 67 15.46 23.05 22.37
N ALA A 68 16.37 23.98 22.06
CA ALA A 68 16.13 25.41 22.20
C ALA A 68 14.90 25.93 21.44
N ASN A 69 14.64 25.36 20.24
CA ASN A 69 13.57 25.77 19.36
C ASN A 69 12.35 24.85 19.41
N ARG A 70 12.16 24.11 20.51
CA ARG A 70 10.96 23.27 20.67
C ARG A 70 9.73 24.15 20.77
N THR A 71 8.70 23.86 19.99
CA THR A 71 7.40 24.53 20.18
C THR A 71 6.89 24.26 21.59
N PRO A 72 6.55 25.27 22.37
CA PRO A 72 6.03 25.13 23.73
C PRO A 72 4.77 24.29 23.79
N ASP A 73 4.57 23.55 24.87
CA ASP A 73 3.48 22.56 24.97
C ASP A 73 2.09 23.23 24.98
N ASP A 74 1.96 24.45 25.50
CA ASP A 74 0.75 25.28 25.41
C ASP A 74 0.39 25.59 23.94
N ARG A 75 1.37 25.98 23.14
CA ARG A 75 1.18 26.21 21.70
C ARG A 75 0.82 24.93 20.96
N VAL A 76 1.41 23.80 21.32
CA VAL A 76 1.03 22.49 20.77
C VAL A 76 -0.42 22.19 21.08
N ALA A 77 -0.88 22.43 22.31
CA ALA A 77 -2.27 22.22 22.71
C ALA A 77 -3.25 23.09 21.88
N VAL A 78 -2.92 24.37 21.67
CA VAL A 78 -3.74 25.26 20.84
C VAL A 78 -3.80 24.77 19.38
N ILE A 79 -2.68 24.34 18.80
CA ILE A 79 -2.66 23.78 17.43
C ILE A 79 -3.57 22.56 17.33
N VAL A 80 -3.53 21.66 18.33
CA VAL A 80 -4.40 20.47 18.38
C VAL A 80 -5.87 20.87 18.49
N LEU A 81 -6.21 21.82 19.36
CA LEU A 81 -7.59 22.31 19.52
C LEU A 81 -8.13 22.91 18.22
N LEU A 82 -7.38 23.80 17.56
CA LEU A 82 -7.79 24.39 16.28
C LEU A 82 -7.94 23.32 15.19
N ARG A 83 -7.11 22.29 15.21
CA ARG A 83 -7.23 21.13 14.30
C ARG A 83 -8.49 20.31 14.57
N GLN A 84 -8.88 20.14 15.83
CA GLN A 84 -10.14 19.49 16.21
C GLN A 84 -11.35 20.29 15.74
N LEU A 85 -11.24 21.62 15.72
CA LEU A 85 -12.22 22.54 15.10
C LEU A 85 -12.17 22.52 13.56
N ARG A 86 -11.44 21.57 12.97
CA ARG A 86 -11.39 21.34 11.51
C ARG A 86 -10.60 22.36 10.70
N MET A 87 -9.84 23.23 11.32
CA MET A 87 -8.98 24.17 10.60
C MET A 87 -7.86 23.42 9.85
N THR A 88 -7.52 23.89 8.68
CA THR A 88 -6.38 23.40 7.90
C THR A 88 -5.07 23.83 8.54
N ALA A 89 -3.96 23.18 8.21
CA ALA A 89 -2.65 23.58 8.73
C ALA A 89 -2.28 25.03 8.33
N ALA A 90 -2.73 25.49 7.17
CA ALA A 90 -2.51 26.86 6.69
C ALA A 90 -3.29 27.88 7.53
N GLU A 91 -4.58 27.63 7.75
CA GLU A 91 -5.42 28.50 8.60
C GLU A 91 -4.90 28.58 10.04
N ILE A 92 -4.45 27.46 10.62
CA ILE A 92 -3.83 27.42 11.94
C ILE A 92 -2.52 28.25 11.96
N ALA A 93 -1.70 28.09 10.93
CA ALA A 93 -0.44 28.82 10.80
C ALA A 93 -0.67 30.34 10.73
N GLU A 94 -1.66 30.76 9.95
CA GLU A 94 -2.08 32.17 9.83
C GLU A 94 -2.63 32.68 11.16
N THR A 95 -3.57 31.96 11.77
CA THR A 95 -4.20 32.36 13.05
C THR A 95 -3.19 32.54 14.17
N LEU A 96 -2.22 31.62 14.27
CA LEU A 96 -1.21 31.64 15.33
C LEU A 96 0.05 32.41 14.95
N ARG A 97 0.12 33.00 13.75
CA ARG A 97 1.29 33.67 13.18
C ARG A 97 2.56 32.81 13.30
N MET A 98 2.41 31.53 12.93
CA MET A 98 3.48 30.54 12.98
C MET A 98 3.83 30.06 11.57
N PRO A 99 5.09 29.63 11.33
CA PRO A 99 5.44 29.00 10.06
C PRO A 99 4.58 27.75 9.81
N LEU A 100 4.05 27.60 8.60
CA LEU A 100 3.26 26.44 8.18
C LEU A 100 4.01 25.11 8.36
N SER A 101 5.33 25.13 8.15
CA SER A 101 6.21 23.97 8.37
C SER A 101 6.18 23.50 9.83
N THR A 102 6.23 24.43 10.78
CA THR A 102 6.16 24.15 12.22
C THR A 102 4.82 23.53 12.59
N VAL A 103 3.71 24.15 12.17
CA VAL A 103 2.36 23.63 12.41
C VAL A 103 2.19 22.23 11.82
N SER A 104 2.66 22.00 10.58
CA SER A 104 2.60 20.73 9.90
C SER A 104 3.40 19.62 10.61
N VAL A 105 4.57 19.96 11.15
CA VAL A 105 5.40 19.02 11.95
C VAL A 105 4.70 18.67 13.26
N VAL A 106 4.17 19.66 13.98
CA VAL A 106 3.42 19.44 15.22
C VAL A 106 2.21 18.53 14.96
N LEU A 107 1.37 18.86 13.98
CA LEU A 107 0.21 18.04 13.63
C LEU A 107 0.58 16.61 13.25
N ARG A 108 1.69 16.42 12.54
CA ARG A 108 2.17 15.07 12.18
C ARG A 108 2.60 14.29 13.41
N ARG A 109 3.32 14.90 14.34
CA ARG A 109 3.75 14.27 15.61
C ARG A 109 2.58 13.88 16.48
N GLN A 110 1.48 14.65 16.43
CA GLN A 110 0.24 14.40 17.15
C GLN A 110 -0.72 13.42 16.40
N GLY A 111 -0.30 12.84 15.26
CA GLY A 111 -1.15 11.98 14.45
C GLY A 111 -2.28 12.69 13.69
N LEU A 112 -2.28 14.03 13.70
CA LEU A 112 -3.32 14.88 13.13
C LEU A 112 -2.94 15.50 11.78
N GLY A 113 -1.93 14.96 11.09
CA GLY A 113 -1.39 15.50 9.84
C GLY A 113 -2.40 15.60 8.70
N ARG A 114 -3.44 14.76 8.71
CA ARG A 114 -4.53 14.78 7.71
C ARG A 114 -5.85 15.09 8.39
N LEU A 115 -6.66 15.97 7.77
CA LEU A 115 -8.06 16.13 8.13
C LEU A 115 -8.84 14.91 7.66
N GLY A 116 -9.11 13.97 8.57
CA GLY A 116 -10.02 12.86 8.32
C GLY A 116 -11.46 13.36 8.04
N ARG A 117 -12.32 12.52 7.50
CA ARG A 117 -13.76 12.82 7.41
C ARG A 117 -14.40 12.62 8.77
N ILE A 118 -15.35 13.49 9.15
CA ILE A 118 -16.13 13.33 10.38
C ILE A 118 -17.15 12.20 10.18
N GLY A 119 -17.35 11.39 11.23
CA GLY A 119 -18.38 10.35 11.22
C GLY A 119 -18.08 9.12 10.38
N LEU A 120 -16.88 8.98 9.85
CA LEU A 120 -16.44 7.71 9.32
C LEU A 120 -15.89 6.87 10.48
N GLU A 121 -16.61 5.82 10.80
CA GLU A 121 -16.03 4.69 11.52
C GLU A 121 -14.74 4.29 10.78
N GLN A 122 -13.66 4.01 11.52
CA GLN A 122 -12.46 3.48 10.90
C GLN A 122 -12.87 2.24 10.12
N PRO A 123 -12.49 2.11 8.84
CA PRO A 123 -12.87 0.94 8.07
C PRO A 123 -12.32 -0.29 8.77
N ILE A 124 -13.21 -1.13 9.24
CA ILE A 124 -12.83 -2.43 9.82
C ILE A 124 -12.18 -3.20 8.67
N ARG A 125 -10.88 -3.41 8.79
CA ARG A 125 -10.15 -4.28 7.87
C ARG A 125 -10.58 -5.71 8.17
N TYR A 126 -11.53 -6.21 7.39
CA TYR A 126 -11.86 -7.62 7.44
C TYR A 126 -11.07 -8.37 6.34
N GLU A 127 -10.68 -9.57 6.64
CA GLU A 127 -10.11 -10.54 5.71
C GLU A 127 -10.79 -11.88 6.00
N ARG A 128 -11.18 -12.59 4.95
CA ARG A 128 -11.74 -13.94 5.10
C ARG A 128 -10.64 -14.89 5.54
N SER A 129 -11.05 -16.02 6.09
CA SER A 129 -10.12 -16.96 6.72
C SER A 129 -9.45 -17.91 5.73
N ARG A 130 -10.07 -18.12 4.54
CA ARG A 130 -9.59 -19.05 3.50
C ARG A 130 -9.93 -18.58 2.10
N PRO A 131 -9.18 -19.09 1.08
CA PRO A 131 -9.45 -18.78 -0.32
C PRO A 131 -10.86 -19.27 -0.75
N GLY A 132 -11.53 -18.49 -1.59
CA GLY A 132 -12.82 -18.80 -2.16
C GLY A 132 -14.04 -18.49 -1.29
N GLU A 133 -13.85 -18.20 -0.01
CA GLU A 133 -14.94 -17.81 0.90
C GLU A 133 -15.66 -16.55 0.41
N LEU A 134 -14.95 -15.64 -0.23
CA LEU A 134 -15.49 -14.45 -0.85
C LEU A 134 -14.63 -13.98 -2.02
N VAL A 135 -15.23 -13.81 -3.19
CA VAL A 135 -14.59 -13.19 -4.36
C VAL A 135 -15.25 -11.84 -4.65
N HIS A 136 -14.44 -10.79 -4.74
CA HIS A 136 -14.89 -9.45 -5.10
C HIS A 136 -14.94 -9.30 -6.62
N ILE A 137 -16.07 -8.87 -7.17
CA ILE A 137 -16.25 -8.64 -8.60
C ILE A 137 -16.57 -7.18 -8.84
N ASP A 138 -15.97 -6.59 -9.88
CA ASP A 138 -16.20 -5.22 -10.30
C ASP A 138 -15.92 -5.04 -11.80
N VAL A 139 -16.38 -3.94 -12.38
CA VAL A 139 -16.13 -3.57 -13.78
C VAL A 139 -15.54 -2.18 -13.88
N LYS A 140 -14.45 -2.05 -14.62
CA LYS A 140 -13.83 -0.76 -14.90
C LYS A 140 -13.92 -0.40 -16.38
N LYS A 141 -14.51 0.75 -16.68
CA LYS A 141 -14.53 1.30 -18.04
C LYS A 141 -13.20 1.97 -18.35
N LEU A 142 -12.61 1.60 -19.48
CA LEU A 142 -11.40 2.22 -20.05
C LEU A 142 -11.72 2.81 -21.41
N GLY A 143 -11.20 4.00 -21.67
CA GLY A 143 -11.25 4.57 -23.01
C GLY A 143 -10.48 3.71 -24.00
N ARG A 144 -11.01 3.54 -25.23
CA ARG A 144 -10.31 2.89 -26.34
C ARG A 144 -9.10 3.70 -26.77
N ILE A 145 -8.01 2.99 -27.08
CA ILE A 145 -6.77 3.55 -27.59
C ILE A 145 -6.74 3.39 -29.11
N ARG A 146 -6.52 4.49 -29.83
CA ARG A 146 -6.32 4.51 -31.28
C ARG A 146 -5.04 5.20 -31.71
N GLY A 147 -4.09 5.30 -30.81
CA GLY A 147 -2.79 5.92 -31.00
C GLY A 147 -2.28 6.47 -29.68
N VAL A 148 -1.03 6.89 -29.68
CA VAL A 148 -0.40 7.49 -28.49
C VAL A 148 -1.15 8.77 -28.11
N GLY A 149 -1.73 8.79 -26.91
CA GLY A 149 -2.57 9.89 -26.46
C GLY A 149 -1.79 11.17 -26.18
N HIS A 150 -2.50 12.30 -26.19
CA HIS A 150 -1.94 13.64 -25.97
C HIS A 150 -1.20 13.81 -24.64
N ARG A 151 -1.50 13.01 -23.63
CA ARG A 151 -0.79 13.02 -22.34
C ARG A 151 0.68 12.61 -22.49
N ILE A 152 1.00 11.85 -23.53
CA ILE A 152 2.35 11.35 -23.80
C ILE A 152 2.99 12.18 -24.92
N SER A 153 2.24 12.42 -26.01
CA SER A 153 2.73 13.17 -27.16
C SER A 153 2.78 14.68 -26.97
N GLY A 154 2.11 15.22 -25.93
CA GLY A 154 1.91 16.66 -25.75
C GLY A 154 0.97 17.30 -26.79
N ASN A 155 0.63 16.58 -27.86
CA ASN A 155 -0.16 17.08 -28.98
C ASN A 155 -1.66 16.75 -28.81
N ARG A 156 -2.47 17.76 -28.52
CA ARG A 156 -3.93 17.61 -28.39
C ARG A 156 -4.64 17.22 -29.69
N ALA A 157 -4.04 17.42 -30.84
CA ALA A 157 -4.60 17.00 -32.14
C ALA A 157 -4.68 15.45 -32.24
N SER A 158 -3.84 14.71 -31.50
CA SER A 158 -3.90 13.24 -31.42
C SER A 158 -5.05 12.70 -30.59
N GLN A 159 -5.80 13.58 -29.91
CA GLN A 159 -6.92 13.17 -29.07
C GLN A 159 -8.08 12.66 -29.93
N ALA A 160 -8.55 11.44 -29.65
CA ALA A 160 -9.73 10.89 -30.31
C ALA A 160 -10.95 11.78 -30.04
N LYS A 161 -11.51 12.36 -31.08
CA LYS A 161 -12.72 13.21 -30.97
C LYS A 161 -13.97 12.33 -31.02
N THR A 162 -14.86 12.49 -30.04
CA THR A 162 -16.14 11.77 -29.99
C THR A 162 -17.09 12.22 -31.11
N ARG A 163 -16.94 13.47 -31.55
CA ARG A 163 -17.73 14.08 -32.64
C ARG A 163 -16.83 14.94 -33.51
N ILE A 164 -17.04 14.84 -34.83
CA ILE A 164 -16.50 15.75 -35.83
C ILE A 164 -17.71 16.30 -36.61
N ASN A 165 -17.82 17.62 -36.74
CA ASN A 165 -18.95 18.29 -37.37
C ASN A 165 -20.33 17.80 -36.90
N GLY A 166 -20.50 17.64 -35.59
CA GLY A 166 -21.75 17.20 -34.97
C GLY A 166 -22.06 15.69 -35.09
N ARG A 167 -21.36 14.93 -35.93
CA ARG A 167 -21.57 13.48 -36.11
C ARG A 167 -20.67 12.68 -35.17
N ARG A 168 -21.20 11.61 -34.58
CA ARG A 168 -20.39 10.66 -33.82
C ARG A 168 -19.40 9.98 -34.75
N THR A 169 -18.12 10.02 -34.41
CA THR A 169 -17.02 9.48 -35.25
C THR A 169 -16.89 7.96 -35.16
N GLY A 170 -17.56 7.30 -34.21
CA GLY A 170 -17.31 5.89 -33.90
C GLY A 170 -15.88 5.57 -33.38
N ILE A 171 -15.04 6.62 -33.30
CA ILE A 171 -13.62 6.51 -32.97
C ILE A 171 -13.42 6.38 -31.45
N ALA A 172 -14.22 7.12 -30.68
CA ALA A 172 -14.24 7.03 -29.23
C ALA A 172 -15.18 5.90 -28.79
N GLY A 173 -14.80 5.21 -27.73
CA GLY A 173 -15.61 4.13 -27.14
C GLY A 173 -14.96 3.64 -25.86
N TRP A 174 -15.60 2.67 -25.27
CA TRP A 174 -15.17 2.08 -24.01
C TRP A 174 -14.83 0.61 -24.21
N GLU A 175 -13.91 0.13 -23.42
CA GLU A 175 -13.64 -1.26 -23.13
C GLU A 175 -13.99 -1.51 -21.67
N TYR A 176 -14.50 -2.68 -21.38
CA TYR A 176 -15.00 -3.02 -20.05
C TYR A 176 -14.08 -4.09 -19.46
N VAL A 177 -13.35 -3.70 -18.45
CA VAL A 177 -12.44 -4.60 -17.74
C VAL A 177 -13.17 -5.18 -16.55
N HIS A 178 -13.54 -6.44 -16.68
CA HIS A 178 -14.16 -7.22 -15.63
C HIS A 178 -13.07 -7.81 -14.75
N VAL A 179 -13.19 -7.67 -13.45
CA VAL A 179 -12.21 -8.16 -12.48
C VAL A 179 -12.88 -9.03 -11.43
N ALA A 180 -12.21 -10.10 -11.02
CA ALA A 180 -12.58 -10.93 -9.90
C ALA A 180 -11.34 -11.13 -9.02
N VAL A 181 -11.45 -10.85 -7.72
CA VAL A 181 -10.33 -10.90 -6.77
C VAL A 181 -10.75 -11.66 -5.53
N ASP A 182 -10.04 -12.72 -5.20
CA ASP A 182 -10.27 -13.46 -3.97
C ASP A 182 -9.91 -12.63 -2.74
N ASP A 183 -10.79 -12.65 -1.74
CA ASP A 183 -10.65 -11.85 -0.53
C ASP A 183 -9.43 -12.22 0.30
N TYR A 184 -9.12 -13.49 0.41
CA TYR A 184 -8.03 -14.00 1.25
C TYR A 184 -6.69 -14.00 0.52
N SER A 185 -6.59 -14.67 -0.63
CA SER A 185 -5.33 -14.84 -1.36
C SER A 185 -4.93 -13.61 -2.17
N ARG A 186 -5.87 -12.72 -2.52
CA ARG A 186 -5.71 -11.63 -3.50
C ARG A 186 -5.46 -12.14 -4.93
N LEU A 187 -5.59 -13.44 -5.18
CA LEU A 187 -5.52 -13.98 -6.53
C LEU A 187 -6.57 -13.29 -7.39
N ALA A 188 -6.18 -12.87 -8.58
CA ALA A 188 -7.04 -12.07 -9.45
C ALA A 188 -7.22 -12.69 -10.82
N TYR A 189 -8.43 -12.56 -11.36
CA TYR A 189 -8.80 -12.87 -12.71
C TYR A 189 -9.37 -11.64 -13.41
N VAL A 190 -9.01 -11.42 -14.67
CA VAL A 190 -9.37 -10.21 -15.41
C VAL A 190 -9.66 -10.54 -16.85
N GLU A 191 -10.69 -9.92 -17.41
CA GLU A 191 -10.97 -9.94 -18.85
C GLU A 191 -11.34 -8.55 -19.36
N VAL A 192 -10.96 -8.27 -20.60
CA VAL A 192 -11.45 -7.11 -21.34
C VAL A 192 -12.60 -7.56 -22.24
N LEU A 193 -13.81 -7.09 -21.94
CA LEU A 193 -15.03 -7.49 -22.63
C LEU A 193 -15.68 -6.30 -23.38
N ALA A 194 -16.63 -6.62 -24.24
CA ALA A 194 -17.25 -5.62 -25.11
C ALA A 194 -18.20 -4.66 -24.36
N ASP A 195 -18.80 -5.14 -23.26
CA ASP A 195 -19.79 -4.39 -22.50
C ASP A 195 -19.87 -4.88 -21.03
N GLU A 196 -20.75 -4.26 -20.26
CA GLU A 196 -21.07 -4.61 -18.87
C GLU A 196 -22.51 -5.15 -18.72
N ARG A 197 -23.05 -5.80 -19.77
CA ARG A 197 -24.41 -6.33 -19.73
C ARG A 197 -24.53 -7.54 -18.80
N ALA A 198 -25.77 -7.84 -18.41
CA ALA A 198 -26.05 -8.95 -17.49
C ALA A 198 -25.54 -10.31 -18.01
N THR A 199 -25.72 -10.59 -19.30
CA THR A 199 -25.24 -11.82 -19.93
C THR A 199 -23.70 -11.88 -19.97
N THR A 200 -23.05 -10.76 -20.24
CA THR A 200 -21.59 -10.64 -20.24
C THR A 200 -21.02 -10.85 -18.82
N ALA A 201 -21.64 -10.22 -17.81
CA ALA A 201 -21.25 -10.40 -16.42
C ALA A 201 -21.46 -11.84 -15.92
N ALA A 202 -22.56 -12.48 -16.31
CA ALA A 202 -22.82 -13.88 -15.98
C ALA A 202 -21.81 -14.84 -16.64
N GLY A 203 -21.48 -14.61 -17.92
CA GLY A 203 -20.44 -15.39 -18.62
C GLY A 203 -19.06 -15.20 -17.99
N PHE A 204 -18.71 -13.96 -17.62
CA PHE A 204 -17.47 -13.66 -16.89
C PHE A 204 -17.41 -14.40 -15.54
N LEU A 205 -18.51 -14.44 -14.78
CA LEU A 205 -18.59 -15.16 -13.51
C LEU A 205 -18.23 -16.64 -13.69
N GLY A 206 -18.81 -17.33 -14.67
CA GLY A 206 -18.51 -18.73 -14.94
C GLY A 206 -17.04 -18.99 -15.26
N ARG A 207 -16.43 -18.13 -16.08
CA ARG A 207 -15.00 -18.24 -16.42
C ARG A 207 -14.08 -17.90 -15.23
N ALA A 208 -14.46 -16.93 -14.40
CA ALA A 208 -13.75 -16.61 -13.17
C ALA A 208 -13.77 -17.79 -12.19
N ILE A 209 -14.91 -18.47 -12.02
CA ILE A 209 -15.03 -19.66 -11.18
C ILE A 209 -14.11 -20.77 -11.72
N ALA A 210 -14.12 -21.02 -13.02
CA ALA A 210 -13.23 -22.00 -13.65
C ALA A 210 -11.75 -21.65 -13.49
N PHE A 211 -11.41 -20.36 -13.52
CA PHE A 211 -10.05 -19.88 -13.21
C PHE A 211 -9.66 -20.21 -11.77
N PHE A 212 -10.49 -19.85 -10.79
CA PHE A 212 -10.19 -20.11 -9.38
C PHE A 212 -10.09 -21.61 -9.07
N ALA A 213 -10.93 -22.43 -9.72
CA ALA A 213 -10.89 -23.89 -9.57
C ALA A 213 -9.54 -24.49 -9.98
N ARG A 214 -8.86 -23.93 -11.00
CA ARG A 214 -7.49 -24.36 -11.38
C ARG A 214 -6.45 -24.16 -10.29
N TYR A 215 -6.71 -23.25 -9.36
CA TYR A 215 -5.87 -23.00 -8.18
C TYR A 215 -6.39 -23.70 -6.92
N GLY A 216 -7.28 -24.71 -7.07
CA GLY A 216 -7.88 -25.43 -5.95
C GLY A 216 -8.80 -24.55 -5.07
N ILE A 217 -9.28 -23.43 -5.60
CA ILE A 217 -10.15 -22.50 -4.88
C ILE A 217 -11.61 -22.77 -5.28
N HIS A 218 -12.41 -23.21 -4.31
CA HIS A 218 -13.85 -23.30 -4.45
C HIS A 218 -14.51 -21.99 -4.05
N VAL A 219 -15.22 -21.34 -4.98
CA VAL A 219 -15.88 -20.06 -4.74
C VAL A 219 -17.23 -20.29 -4.06
N GLU A 220 -17.42 -19.73 -2.85
CA GLU A 220 -18.65 -19.89 -2.06
C GLU A 220 -19.57 -18.66 -2.15
N ALA A 221 -18.97 -17.49 -2.25
CA ALA A 221 -19.71 -16.24 -2.36
C ALA A 221 -19.00 -15.23 -3.27
N VAL A 222 -19.80 -14.41 -3.93
CA VAL A 222 -19.32 -13.26 -4.69
C VAL A 222 -19.89 -11.96 -4.12
N LEU A 223 -19.08 -10.91 -4.06
CA LEU A 223 -19.48 -9.58 -3.67
C LEU A 223 -19.36 -8.63 -4.86
N THR A 224 -20.46 -7.98 -5.20
CA THR A 224 -20.52 -6.98 -6.27
C THR A 224 -21.02 -5.64 -5.75
N ASP A 225 -20.90 -4.61 -6.54
CA ASP A 225 -21.66 -3.37 -6.34
C ASP A 225 -23.15 -3.56 -6.68
N ASN A 226 -23.91 -2.45 -6.70
CA ASN A 226 -25.33 -2.43 -7.07
C ASN A 226 -25.54 -2.12 -8.56
N GLY A 227 -24.58 -2.36 -9.44
CA GLY A 227 -24.70 -2.15 -10.87
C GLY A 227 -25.86 -2.96 -11.48
N SER A 228 -26.47 -2.43 -12.55
CA SER A 228 -27.66 -3.03 -13.16
C SER A 228 -27.42 -4.47 -13.63
N ALA A 229 -26.23 -4.80 -14.12
CA ALA A 229 -25.88 -6.16 -14.53
C ALA A 229 -25.97 -7.14 -13.37
N TYR A 230 -25.49 -6.78 -12.20
CA TYR A 230 -25.47 -7.63 -11.01
C TYR A 230 -26.82 -7.72 -10.30
N ARG A 231 -27.72 -6.77 -10.55
CA ARG A 231 -29.10 -6.79 -10.05
C ARG A 231 -30.04 -7.60 -10.93
N SER A 232 -29.56 -8.10 -12.06
CA SER A 232 -30.36 -8.81 -13.04
C SER A 232 -30.70 -10.24 -12.60
N ILE A 233 -31.81 -10.75 -13.10
CA ILE A 233 -32.21 -12.15 -12.94
C ILE A 233 -31.17 -13.08 -13.56
N VAL A 234 -30.57 -12.70 -14.70
CA VAL A 234 -29.55 -13.48 -15.40
C VAL A 234 -28.35 -13.75 -14.51
N HIS A 235 -27.85 -12.71 -13.81
CA HIS A 235 -26.73 -12.88 -12.89
C HIS A 235 -27.11 -13.71 -11.65
N ALA A 236 -28.31 -13.50 -11.13
CA ALA A 236 -28.82 -14.30 -10.00
C ALA A 236 -28.93 -15.80 -10.35
N LEU A 237 -29.44 -16.11 -11.55
CA LEU A 237 -29.51 -17.49 -12.04
C LEU A 237 -28.12 -18.09 -12.24
N ALA A 238 -27.17 -17.33 -12.77
CA ALA A 238 -25.77 -17.77 -12.91
C ALA A 238 -25.14 -18.09 -11.53
N CYS A 239 -25.32 -17.25 -10.53
CA CYS A 239 -24.86 -17.53 -9.16
C CYS A 239 -25.52 -18.81 -8.61
N ARG A 240 -26.82 -18.97 -8.79
CA ARG A 240 -27.56 -20.17 -8.33
C ARG A 240 -27.09 -21.44 -9.03
N ALA A 241 -26.86 -21.38 -10.34
CA ALA A 241 -26.37 -22.52 -11.11
C ALA A 241 -25.01 -23.03 -10.65
N HIS A 242 -24.17 -22.15 -10.14
CA HIS A 242 -22.86 -22.48 -9.56
C HIS A 242 -22.90 -22.72 -8.04
N GLY A 243 -24.07 -22.68 -7.40
CA GLY A 243 -24.20 -22.84 -5.93
C GLY A 243 -23.58 -21.70 -5.11
N ILE A 244 -23.41 -20.50 -5.70
CA ILE A 244 -22.69 -19.38 -5.11
C ILE A 244 -23.65 -18.39 -4.49
N ARG A 245 -23.36 -17.92 -3.27
CA ARG A 245 -24.09 -16.84 -2.63
C ARG A 245 -23.71 -15.50 -3.25
N HIS A 246 -24.68 -14.72 -3.69
CA HIS A 246 -24.47 -13.38 -4.20
C HIS A 246 -24.71 -12.33 -3.09
N LEU A 247 -23.65 -11.61 -2.75
CA LEU A 247 -23.66 -10.50 -1.81
C LEU A 247 -23.54 -9.19 -2.58
N ARG A 248 -24.21 -8.14 -2.12
CA ARG A 248 -24.10 -6.80 -2.70
C ARG A 248 -23.66 -5.78 -1.66
N THR A 249 -22.91 -4.78 -2.08
CA THR A 249 -22.53 -3.67 -1.21
C THR A 249 -23.75 -2.96 -0.68
N ARG A 250 -23.73 -2.54 0.59
CA ARG A 250 -24.80 -1.72 1.14
C ARG A 250 -24.79 -0.34 0.48
N PRO A 251 -25.96 0.27 0.23
CA PRO A 251 -26.04 1.66 -0.24
C PRO A 251 -25.19 2.57 0.64
N HIS A 252 -24.48 3.52 0.03
CA HIS A 252 -23.60 4.48 0.70
C HIS A 252 -22.42 3.91 1.50
N ARG A 253 -22.11 2.58 1.38
CA ARG A 253 -20.92 1.96 1.95
C ARG A 253 -20.07 1.26 0.86
N PRO A 254 -19.49 2.00 -0.10
CA PRO A 254 -18.67 1.42 -1.17
C PRO A 254 -17.42 0.73 -0.64
N GLN A 255 -17.00 1.05 0.57
CA GLN A 255 -15.82 0.48 1.23
C GLN A 255 -15.85 -1.06 1.35
N THR A 256 -17.02 -1.68 1.25
CA THR A 256 -17.17 -3.15 1.29
C THR A 256 -16.54 -3.82 0.06
N ASN A 257 -16.44 -3.17 -1.11
CA ASN A 257 -15.75 -3.69 -2.30
C ASN A 257 -14.29 -3.19 -2.43
N GLY A 258 -13.72 -2.71 -1.34
CA GLY A 258 -12.40 -2.07 -1.32
C GLY A 258 -11.23 -2.92 -1.85
N LYS A 259 -11.37 -4.25 -1.91
CA LYS A 259 -10.35 -5.15 -2.45
C LYS A 259 -10.34 -5.13 -3.98
N ALA A 260 -11.51 -5.19 -4.62
CA ALA A 260 -11.62 -4.99 -6.07
C ALA A 260 -11.17 -3.57 -6.47
N GLU A 261 -11.62 -2.54 -5.75
CA GLU A 261 -11.19 -1.16 -5.99
C GLU A 261 -9.66 -0.99 -5.87
N ARG A 262 -9.04 -1.58 -4.85
CA ARG A 262 -7.60 -1.56 -4.65
C ARG A 262 -6.87 -2.29 -5.78
N PHE A 263 -7.37 -3.45 -6.18
CA PHE A 263 -6.83 -4.20 -7.31
C PHE A 263 -6.93 -3.39 -8.60
N ILE A 264 -8.11 -2.83 -8.91
CA ILE A 264 -8.33 -1.97 -10.09
C ILE A 264 -7.33 -0.81 -10.11
N ARG A 265 -7.08 -0.16 -8.98
CA ARG A 265 -6.07 0.91 -8.90
C ARG A 265 -4.68 0.39 -9.29
N THR A 266 -4.30 -0.79 -8.83
CA THR A 266 -3.03 -1.43 -9.17
C THR A 266 -2.97 -1.82 -10.65
N LEU A 267 -4.05 -2.38 -11.18
CA LEU A 267 -4.21 -2.72 -12.59
C LEU A 267 -4.09 -1.49 -13.50
N LEU A 268 -4.76 -0.40 -13.14
CA LEU A 268 -4.70 0.85 -13.89
C LEU A 268 -3.27 1.43 -13.92
N ALA A 269 -2.59 1.46 -12.79
CA ALA A 269 -1.24 2.01 -12.70
C ALA A 269 -0.19 1.11 -13.39
N GLY A 270 -0.31 -0.20 -13.30
CA GLY A 270 0.71 -1.13 -13.79
C GLY A 270 0.48 -1.64 -15.21
N TRP A 271 -0.79 -1.78 -15.62
CA TRP A 271 -1.14 -2.29 -16.96
C TRP A 271 -1.80 -1.24 -17.83
N ALA A 272 -2.94 -0.68 -17.42
CA ALA A 272 -3.76 0.10 -18.33
C ALA A 272 -3.10 1.43 -18.78
N TYR A 273 -2.33 2.05 -17.88
CA TYR A 273 -1.70 3.37 -18.07
C TYR A 273 -0.20 3.40 -17.75
N GLY A 274 0.40 2.30 -17.30
CA GLY A 274 1.84 2.21 -17.03
C GLY A 274 2.64 2.25 -18.32
N PRO A 275 2.51 1.25 -19.20
CA PRO A 275 3.15 1.26 -20.51
C PRO A 275 2.43 2.18 -21.50
N ILE A 276 3.13 2.52 -22.57
CA ILE A 276 2.58 3.27 -23.71
C ILE A 276 2.09 2.27 -24.74
N TYR A 277 0.80 2.35 -25.06
CA TYR A 277 0.18 1.50 -26.08
C TYR A 277 -0.25 2.33 -27.30
N GLY A 278 0.01 1.82 -28.49
CA GLY A 278 -0.46 2.39 -29.74
C GLY A 278 -1.93 2.06 -30.03
N SER A 279 -2.46 0.98 -29.44
CA SER A 279 -3.83 0.53 -29.65
C SER A 279 -4.41 -0.21 -28.44
N SER A 280 -5.74 -0.29 -28.37
CA SER A 280 -6.45 -1.14 -27.42
C SER A 280 -6.07 -2.62 -27.52
N ARG A 281 -5.80 -3.08 -28.75
CA ARG A 281 -5.40 -4.48 -28.99
C ARG A 281 -4.07 -4.79 -28.31
N GLU A 282 -3.08 -3.90 -28.43
CA GLU A 282 -1.79 -4.04 -27.75
C GLU A 282 -1.97 -4.06 -26.22
N ARG A 283 -2.80 -3.12 -25.69
CA ARG A 283 -3.12 -3.11 -24.27
C ARG A 283 -3.72 -4.42 -23.79
N THR A 284 -4.70 -4.94 -24.53
CA THR A 284 -5.36 -6.20 -24.17
C THR A 284 -4.40 -7.39 -24.28
N ALA A 285 -3.55 -7.44 -25.31
CA ALA A 285 -2.54 -8.49 -25.48
C ALA A 285 -1.50 -8.52 -24.33
N ALA A 286 -1.21 -7.38 -23.72
CA ALA A 286 -0.30 -7.29 -22.58
C ALA A 286 -0.94 -7.72 -21.23
N LEU A 287 -2.26 -7.94 -21.19
CA LEU A 287 -2.98 -8.23 -19.93
C LEU A 287 -2.53 -9.53 -19.30
N ASP A 288 -2.45 -10.61 -20.06
CA ASP A 288 -2.16 -11.95 -19.54
C ASP A 288 -0.78 -12.00 -18.87
N GLY A 289 0.24 -11.42 -19.51
CA GLY A 289 1.60 -11.34 -18.95
C GLY A 289 1.64 -10.52 -17.67
N TRP A 290 0.92 -9.38 -17.65
CA TRP A 290 0.84 -8.55 -16.46
C TRP A 290 0.10 -9.25 -15.31
N LEU A 291 -1.02 -9.93 -15.62
CA LEU A 291 -1.83 -10.66 -14.64
C LEU A 291 -1.07 -11.86 -14.06
N TRP A 292 -0.33 -12.57 -14.92
CA TRP A 292 0.56 -13.64 -14.47
C TRP A 292 1.60 -13.09 -13.49
N HIS A 293 2.29 -11.98 -13.84
CA HIS A 293 3.24 -11.33 -12.93
C HIS A 293 2.58 -10.89 -11.63
N TYR A 294 1.38 -10.30 -11.69
CA TYR A 294 0.64 -9.90 -10.50
C TYR A 294 0.36 -11.09 -9.57
N ASN A 295 -0.11 -12.20 -10.11
CA ASN A 295 -0.51 -13.37 -9.33
C ASN A 295 0.69 -14.17 -8.79
N HIS A 296 1.80 -14.26 -9.54
CA HIS A 296 2.90 -15.18 -9.23
C HIS A 296 4.19 -14.50 -8.76
N ARG A 297 4.38 -13.21 -9.02
CA ARG A 297 5.66 -12.52 -8.73
C ARG A 297 5.51 -11.27 -7.88
N ARG A 298 4.38 -10.55 -8.02
CA ARG A 298 4.21 -9.28 -7.32
C ARG A 298 4.09 -9.51 -5.82
N ARG A 299 4.99 -8.89 -5.05
CA ARG A 299 4.96 -8.91 -3.59
C ARG A 299 3.88 -7.98 -3.04
N HIS A 300 3.07 -8.48 -2.11
CA HIS A 300 1.99 -7.75 -1.46
C HIS A 300 2.29 -7.57 0.03
N ALA A 301 2.33 -6.33 0.52
CA ALA A 301 2.54 -6.05 1.95
C ALA A 301 1.49 -6.72 2.85
N ALA A 302 0.22 -6.78 2.39
CA ALA A 302 -0.86 -7.45 3.12
C ALA A 302 -0.71 -8.99 3.17
N LEU A 303 0.16 -9.58 2.35
CA LEU A 303 0.43 -11.01 2.29
C LEU A 303 1.83 -11.36 2.85
N GLY A 304 2.38 -10.53 3.73
CA GLY A 304 3.74 -10.72 4.24
C GLY A 304 4.81 -10.64 3.15
N HIS A 305 4.61 -9.77 2.17
CA HIS A 305 5.48 -9.59 1.00
C HIS A 305 5.59 -10.82 0.09
N GLN A 306 4.57 -11.70 0.12
CA GLN A 306 4.47 -12.85 -0.78
C GLN A 306 3.50 -12.54 -1.95
N PRO A 307 3.61 -13.24 -3.09
CA PRO A 307 2.66 -13.13 -4.19
C PRO A 307 1.34 -13.85 -3.88
N PRO A 308 0.22 -13.47 -4.53
CA PRO A 308 -1.11 -14.05 -4.31
C PRO A 308 -1.17 -15.58 -4.36
N VAL A 309 -0.45 -16.20 -5.29
CA VAL A 309 -0.45 -17.66 -5.49
C VAL A 309 0.03 -18.43 -4.26
N THR A 310 0.83 -17.85 -3.38
CA THR A 310 1.32 -18.54 -2.17
C THR A 310 0.23 -18.79 -1.13
N ARG A 311 -0.92 -18.14 -1.26
CA ARG A 311 -2.09 -18.34 -0.39
C ARG A 311 -3.21 -19.13 -1.05
N THR A 312 -2.91 -19.89 -2.11
CA THR A 312 -3.86 -20.80 -2.73
C THR A 312 -3.65 -22.23 -2.21
N ASN A 313 -4.64 -23.10 -2.42
CA ASN A 313 -4.59 -24.48 -1.93
C ASN A 313 -3.69 -25.40 -2.77
N VAL A 314 -3.07 -24.88 -3.83
CA VAL A 314 -2.18 -25.64 -4.73
C VAL A 314 -0.73 -25.36 -4.36
N LEU A 315 -0.31 -25.76 -3.17
CA LEU A 315 1.10 -25.83 -2.80
C LEU A 315 1.71 -27.09 -3.45
N GLY A 316 2.46 -26.91 -4.51
CA GLY A 316 3.29 -27.97 -5.07
C GLY A 316 3.38 -28.08 -6.59
N SER A 317 2.59 -27.34 -7.36
CA SER A 317 2.54 -27.52 -8.82
C SER A 317 3.25 -26.45 -9.65
N TYR A 318 3.90 -25.47 -9.04
CA TYR A 318 4.59 -24.37 -9.75
C TYR A 318 5.89 -24.01 -9.03
N ILE A 319 6.90 -24.89 -9.09
CA ILE A 319 8.31 -24.56 -8.93
C ILE A 319 8.93 -24.56 -10.33
#